data_fbcb64086fb0e9596c3a21ab8d9774f7
#
_entry.id   fbcb64086fb0e9596c3a21ab8d9774f7
#
_cell.length_a   1.000
_cell.length_b   1.000
_cell.length_c   1.000
_cell.angle_alpha   90.00
_cell.angle_beta   90.00
_cell.angle_gamma   90.00
#
_symmetry.space_group_name_H-M   'P 1'
#
loop_
_entity.id
_entity.type
_entity.pdbx_description
1 polymer ?
#
loop_
_entity_poly.entity_id
_entity_poly.type
_entity_poly.pdbx_seq_one_letter_code
_entity_poly.pdbx_strand_id
1 'polypeptide(L)'
;MRGRGTTEAILLKELSFWGESEEYKLFPSLRSGRQVCFFAGLLHFVRNDRFAYYILNYTLILFHFFLMMQSLTSQEIRQRRSDFWTSKAHTHLPEASLIADKESTALFNVAGMQPLIPYLAGKEHPLGHRLFNIQKCVRTVDIDEVGDSSHLTFFEMMGNWSLGDYFKQEAIQWSYEFLVEKLNFNPRKLAVTVFEGNEDAPRDEIAFEAWKKAGLPEERISFLDAKNNRWSPGPVGPCGPDTEIYYRVGESEFPPAGSNVKTDEDNWLEIWNNVFMEFYRDEKGILTKLSQQNVDTGMGLERMCKVLQHKESVYETDLFAPFLYMLEQATELKYADHQRKFRIIADHLRTAFMLINDGLTPSNVGAGYVLRMIIRRGYYNLFLLRKMMKPELEHFIDQAFVAFKGLRDFNEPMIKKVLLQEIAQFEKTIHNGEKILTELLDKLTAEGKKTLGGDQIFMLYDTYGFPLEITKEIATDRGVDLDLAGYEKALEAAKEKSRQGSKAMFQKSADWSKYLEGVPATEFVGYENLNFSDAKLLKEIDTEEGQKVLIFDKTPFYPEMGGQNGDAGVIELDDGRRLEIVNVQKVAGVILHFVG
;
A
#
# COMPACT_ATOMS: atom_id res chain seq x y z
N MET A 1 56.26 9.58 15.03
CA MET A 1 55.51 10.81 14.76
C MET A 1 55.09 10.83 13.28
N ARG A 2 54.05 10.18 12.91
CA ARG A 2 53.30 10.31 11.63
C ARG A 2 52.03 9.50 11.79
N GLY A 3 50.91 10.15 12.10
CA GLY A 3 49.61 9.48 12.26
C GLY A 3 48.49 10.32 12.87
N ARG A 4 48.75 11.60 13.19
CA ARG A 4 47.70 12.50 13.75
C ARG A 4 47.06 13.47 12.75
N GLY A 5 47.61 13.60 11.52
CA GLY A 5 47.14 14.61 10.58
C GLY A 5 45.92 14.24 9.73
N THR A 6 45.59 12.95 9.61
CA THR A 6 44.50 12.50 8.71
C THR A 6 43.14 12.50 9.35
N THR A 7 43.04 12.20 10.64
CA THR A 7 41.77 12.18 11.38
C THR A 7 41.27 13.60 11.68
N GLU A 8 42.20 14.51 12.00
CA GLU A 8 41.89 15.93 12.23
C GLU A 8 41.45 16.66 10.94
N ALA A 9 42.06 16.32 9.80
CA ALA A 9 41.69 16.89 8.49
C ALA A 9 40.32 16.39 7.99
N ILE A 10 39.93 15.15 8.32
CA ILE A 10 38.60 14.59 7.99
C ILE A 10 37.55 15.23 8.89
N LEU A 11 37.81 15.36 10.21
CA LEU A 11 36.89 16.01 11.15
C LEU A 11 36.69 17.50 10.84
N LEU A 12 37.75 18.22 10.48
CA LEU A 12 37.67 19.63 10.10
C LEU A 12 36.98 19.85 8.75
N LYS A 13 37.03 18.89 7.84
CA LYS A 13 36.31 18.95 6.55
C LYS A 13 34.80 18.66 6.72
N GLU A 14 34.42 17.76 7.63
CA GLU A 14 33.01 17.54 7.99
C GLU A 14 32.44 18.69 8.84
N LEU A 15 33.26 19.28 9.73
CA LEU A 15 32.83 20.42 10.55
C LEU A 15 32.73 21.73 9.75
N SER A 16 33.48 21.91 8.66
CA SER A 16 33.36 23.08 7.77
C SER A 16 32.06 23.03 6.93
N PHE A 17 31.50 21.87 6.73
CA PHE A 17 30.18 21.70 6.07
C PHE A 17 29.01 22.19 6.94
N TRP A 18 29.23 22.32 8.26
CA TRP A 18 28.23 22.74 9.27
C TRP A 18 28.35 24.21 9.69
N GLY A 19 29.30 24.97 9.12
CA GLY A 19 29.76 26.28 9.62
C GLY A 19 29.04 27.53 9.12
N GLU A 20 28.07 27.44 8.20
CA GLU A 20 27.48 28.65 7.57
C GLU A 20 25.93 28.68 7.54
N SER A 21 25.22 28.03 8.45
CA SER A 21 23.77 28.16 8.50
C SER A 21 23.23 28.51 9.88
N GLU A 22 22.50 29.60 9.93
CA GLU A 22 21.66 30.16 11.00
C GLU A 22 21.45 29.28 12.23
N GLU A 23 21.88 29.77 13.40
CA GLU A 23 21.97 29.12 14.72
C GLU A 23 20.70 28.44 15.26
N TYR A 24 19.59 28.40 14.52
CA TYR A 24 18.29 27.89 15.01
C TYR A 24 17.71 26.73 14.19
N LYS A 25 18.35 26.26 13.13
CA LYS A 25 17.85 25.15 12.30
C LYS A 25 18.44 23.77 12.61
N LEU A 26 19.40 23.68 13.54
CA LEU A 26 20.21 22.47 13.74
C LEU A 26 19.51 21.34 14.52
N PHE A 27 18.45 21.60 15.26
CA PHE A 27 17.81 20.57 16.10
C PHE A 27 16.29 20.79 16.24
N PRO A 28 15.45 20.34 15.29
CA PRO A 28 14.00 20.40 15.45
C PRO A 28 13.48 19.60 16.66
N SER A 29 14.20 18.55 17.07
CA SER A 29 13.83 17.66 18.17
C SER A 29 14.13 18.17 19.59
N LEU A 30 14.81 19.32 19.74
CA LEU A 30 15.17 19.90 21.05
C LEU A 30 14.20 20.98 21.54
N ARG A 31 12.96 21.02 21.06
CA ARG A 31 11.96 22.05 21.38
C ARG A 31 11.18 21.82 22.69
N SER A 32 11.69 21.10 23.70
CA SER A 32 11.09 21.16 25.02
C SER A 32 11.68 22.35 25.80
N GLY A 33 10.81 23.27 26.25
CA GLY A 33 11.23 24.58 26.79
C GLY A 33 12.21 24.55 27.98
N ARG A 34 12.33 23.44 28.72
CA ARG A 34 13.31 23.29 29.81
C ARG A 34 14.68 22.84 29.33
N GLN A 35 14.75 22.00 28.30
CA GLN A 35 16.02 21.58 27.70
C GLN A 35 16.64 22.73 26.90
N VAL A 36 15.83 23.54 26.22
CA VAL A 36 16.29 24.75 25.49
C VAL A 36 16.90 25.77 26.47
N CYS A 37 16.31 25.98 27.64
CA CYS A 37 16.88 26.89 28.66
C CYS A 37 18.18 26.35 29.24
N PHE A 38 18.32 25.04 29.46
CA PHE A 38 19.57 24.45 29.94
C PHE A 38 20.67 24.52 28.88
N PHE A 39 20.36 24.20 27.64
CA PHE A 39 21.31 24.28 26.52
C PHE A 39 21.63 25.72 26.14
N ALA A 40 20.67 26.66 26.19
CA ALA A 40 20.94 28.08 25.94
C ALA A 40 21.86 28.67 27.02
N GLY A 41 21.66 28.28 28.30
CA GLY A 41 22.59 28.64 29.37
C GLY A 41 23.98 28.04 29.19
N LEU A 42 24.07 26.79 28.75
CA LEU A 42 25.33 26.11 28.45
C LEU A 42 26.03 26.73 27.22
N LEU A 43 25.28 27.04 26.16
CA LEU A 43 25.79 27.71 24.96
C LEU A 43 26.32 29.12 25.27
N HIS A 44 25.69 29.87 26.19
CA HIS A 44 26.18 31.17 26.61
C HIS A 44 27.49 31.08 27.40
N PHE A 45 27.65 30.05 28.21
CA PHE A 45 28.88 29.74 28.96
C PHE A 45 30.00 29.30 27.99
N VAL A 46 29.69 28.49 26.98
CA VAL A 46 30.61 27.91 26.01
C VAL A 46 31.12 28.92 24.99
N ARG A 47 30.41 30.04 24.75
CA ARG A 47 30.75 31.06 23.75
C ARG A 47 32.11 31.74 24.02
N ASN A 48 32.58 31.68 25.25
CA ASN A 48 33.84 32.31 25.66
C ASN A 48 35.00 31.33 25.91
N ASP A 49 34.78 30.02 25.78
CA ASP A 49 35.78 28.99 26.01
C ASP A 49 35.77 27.92 24.91
N ARG A 50 36.78 27.94 24.04
CA ARG A 50 36.94 26.97 22.97
C ARG A 50 36.94 25.51 23.46
N PHE A 51 37.44 25.26 24.65
CA PHE A 51 37.49 23.91 25.23
C PHE A 51 36.11 23.42 25.62
N ALA A 52 35.26 24.27 26.20
CA ALA A 52 33.88 23.96 26.51
C ALA A 52 33.04 23.72 25.25
N TYR A 53 33.28 24.46 24.16
CA TYR A 53 32.65 24.23 22.85
C TYR A 53 33.00 22.84 22.26
N TYR A 54 34.25 22.39 22.37
CA TYR A 54 34.66 21.06 21.94
C TYR A 54 34.02 19.95 22.79
N ILE A 55 33.95 20.12 24.11
CA ILE A 55 33.31 19.17 25.01
C ILE A 55 31.79 19.06 24.69
N LEU A 56 31.11 20.18 24.47
CA LEU A 56 29.68 20.19 24.15
C LEU A 56 29.41 19.48 22.81
N ASN A 57 30.16 19.79 21.76
CA ASN A 57 30.01 19.13 20.47
C ASN A 57 30.33 17.63 20.55
N TYR A 58 31.39 17.25 21.27
CA TYR A 58 31.74 15.84 21.48
C TYR A 58 30.64 15.10 22.28
N THR A 59 30.07 15.75 23.29
CA THR A 59 28.95 15.20 24.06
C THR A 59 27.69 15.09 23.22
N LEU A 60 27.40 16.06 22.35
CA LEU A 60 26.27 16.02 21.43
C LEU A 60 26.44 14.92 20.35
N ILE A 61 27.65 14.74 19.83
CA ILE A 61 27.98 13.66 18.88
C ILE A 61 27.84 12.30 19.58
N LEU A 62 28.37 12.15 20.78
CA LEU A 62 28.22 10.93 21.58
C LEU A 62 26.77 10.66 21.95
N PHE A 63 25.99 11.67 22.27
CA PHE A 63 24.56 11.55 22.59
C PHE A 63 23.77 11.20 21.32
N HIS A 64 24.07 11.80 20.18
CA HIS A 64 23.48 11.43 18.90
C HIS A 64 23.86 10.01 18.47
N PHE A 65 25.12 9.62 18.65
CA PHE A 65 25.60 8.24 18.44
C PHE A 65 24.92 7.24 19.42
N PHE A 66 24.75 7.63 20.67
CA PHE A 66 24.03 6.84 21.68
C PHE A 66 22.54 6.69 21.33
N LEU A 67 21.87 7.74 20.85
CA LEU A 67 20.50 7.68 20.35
C LEU A 67 20.40 6.79 19.10
N MET A 68 21.36 6.89 18.17
CA MET A 68 21.43 6.01 17.02
C MET A 68 21.68 4.55 17.42
N MET A 69 22.48 4.28 18.43
CA MET A 69 22.70 2.93 18.97
C MET A 69 21.46 2.35 19.69
N GLN A 70 20.49 3.17 20.07
CA GLN A 70 19.22 2.73 20.66
C GLN A 70 18.09 2.58 19.63
N SER A 71 18.23 3.10 18.40
CA SER A 71 17.23 2.97 17.36
C SER A 71 17.30 1.56 16.75
N LEU A 72 16.16 0.85 16.77
CA LEU A 72 16.07 -0.49 16.18
C LEU A 72 15.82 -0.36 14.67
N THR A 73 16.60 -1.09 13.89
CA THR A 73 16.34 -1.26 12.46
C THR A 73 15.08 -2.07 12.23
N SER A 74 14.47 -1.93 11.06
CA SER A 74 13.31 -2.74 10.65
C SER A 74 13.59 -4.25 10.73
N GLN A 75 14.82 -4.66 10.43
CA GLN A 75 15.24 -6.05 10.53
C GLN A 75 15.34 -6.54 11.99
N GLU A 76 15.86 -5.71 12.89
CA GLU A 76 15.92 -6.04 14.33
C GLU A 76 14.51 -6.11 14.94
N ILE A 77 13.59 -5.24 14.51
CA ILE A 77 12.18 -5.30 14.94
C ILE A 77 11.55 -6.63 14.50
N ARG A 78 11.73 -7.03 13.22
CA ARG A 78 11.25 -8.32 12.71
C ARG A 78 11.83 -9.49 13.50
N GLN A 79 13.14 -9.46 13.79
CA GLN A 79 13.82 -10.54 14.51
C GLN A 79 13.32 -10.64 15.95
N ARG A 80 13.26 -9.51 16.70
CA ARG A 80 12.75 -9.51 18.08
C ARG A 80 11.31 -10.00 18.18
N ARG A 81 10.49 -9.66 17.19
CA ARG A 81 9.13 -10.15 17.09
C ARG A 81 9.07 -11.66 16.87
N SER A 82 9.86 -12.17 15.93
CA SER A 82 9.94 -13.62 15.66
C SER A 82 10.39 -14.40 16.90
N ASP A 83 11.43 -13.93 17.56
CA ASP A 83 11.96 -14.56 18.78
C ASP A 83 10.92 -14.55 19.91
N PHE A 84 10.20 -13.43 20.08
CA PHE A 84 9.19 -13.30 21.11
C PHE A 84 8.03 -14.27 20.89
N TRP A 85 7.41 -14.30 19.72
CA TRP A 85 6.27 -15.18 19.45
C TRP A 85 6.68 -16.66 19.43
N THR A 86 7.87 -16.98 18.96
CA THR A 86 8.44 -18.34 19.08
C THR A 86 8.56 -18.73 20.55
N SER A 87 9.00 -17.82 21.44
CA SER A 87 9.07 -18.09 22.88
C SER A 87 7.71 -18.30 23.55
N LYS A 88 6.62 -17.81 22.93
CA LYS A 88 5.21 -18.03 23.34
C LYS A 88 4.59 -19.24 22.63
N ALA A 89 5.40 -20.12 22.06
CA ALA A 89 5.00 -21.34 21.35
C ALA A 89 4.11 -21.08 20.11
N HIS A 90 4.31 -19.97 19.42
CA HIS A 90 3.67 -19.73 18.12
C HIS A 90 4.51 -20.29 16.98
N THR A 91 3.84 -20.85 15.99
CA THR A 91 4.46 -21.35 14.77
C THR A 91 4.50 -20.25 13.71
N HIS A 92 5.64 -20.11 13.06
CA HIS A 92 5.79 -19.15 11.95
C HIS A 92 4.97 -19.61 10.73
N LEU A 93 4.08 -18.75 10.25
CA LEU A 93 3.27 -18.95 9.06
C LEU A 93 3.96 -18.31 7.85
N PRO A 94 4.12 -19.00 6.72
CA PRO A 94 4.57 -18.39 5.48
C PRO A 94 3.66 -17.23 5.07
N GLU A 95 4.23 -16.19 4.49
CA GLU A 95 3.41 -15.09 3.97
C GLU A 95 2.61 -15.52 2.75
N ALA A 96 1.40 -14.97 2.61
CA ALA A 96 0.56 -15.14 1.43
C ALA A 96 0.92 -14.10 0.35
N SER A 97 0.48 -14.36 -0.88
CA SER A 97 0.54 -13.39 -1.98
C SER A 97 -0.20 -12.10 -1.62
N LEU A 98 0.21 -10.98 -2.22
CA LEU A 98 -0.57 -9.72 -2.17
C LEU A 98 -1.91 -9.84 -2.89
N ILE A 99 -1.99 -10.67 -3.92
CA ILE A 99 -3.20 -10.89 -4.69
C ILE A 99 -4.11 -11.81 -3.88
N ALA A 100 -5.31 -11.34 -3.57
CA ALA A 100 -6.28 -12.13 -2.83
C ALA A 100 -6.76 -13.35 -3.64
N ASP A 101 -7.17 -14.40 -2.94
CA ASP A 101 -7.72 -15.60 -3.56
C ASP A 101 -8.97 -15.29 -4.39
N LYS A 102 -9.21 -16.09 -5.43
CA LYS A 102 -10.35 -15.90 -6.36
C LYS A 102 -11.72 -15.90 -5.70
N GLU A 103 -11.84 -16.52 -4.54
CA GLU A 103 -13.06 -16.57 -3.72
C GLU A 103 -13.24 -15.31 -2.85
N SER A 104 -12.22 -14.47 -2.73
CA SER A 104 -12.27 -13.22 -1.99
C SER A 104 -13.01 -12.14 -2.77
N THR A 105 -13.77 -11.33 -2.06
CA THR A 105 -14.37 -10.10 -2.61
C THR A 105 -13.37 -8.94 -2.71
N ALA A 106 -12.22 -9.06 -2.06
CA ALA A 106 -11.15 -8.07 -2.10
C ALA A 106 -10.17 -8.37 -3.24
N LEU A 107 -9.60 -7.31 -3.83
CA LEU A 107 -8.57 -7.43 -4.89
C LEU A 107 -7.21 -7.85 -4.33
N PHE A 108 -6.92 -7.44 -3.10
CA PHE A 108 -5.64 -7.64 -2.43
C PHE A 108 -5.84 -8.16 -1.01
N ASN A 109 -4.81 -8.75 -0.46
CA ASN A 109 -4.72 -9.01 0.97
C ASN A 109 -4.47 -7.70 1.71
N VAL A 110 -5.49 -7.21 2.43
CA VAL A 110 -5.49 -5.92 3.15
C VAL A 110 -5.11 -6.07 4.63
N ALA A 111 -5.07 -7.31 5.13
CA ALA A 111 -4.74 -7.65 6.51
C ALA A 111 -4.13 -9.05 6.62
N GLY A 112 -3.33 -9.27 7.65
CA GLY A 112 -2.64 -10.55 7.89
C GLY A 112 -3.58 -11.74 8.10
N MET A 113 -4.77 -11.49 8.63
CA MET A 113 -5.76 -12.52 8.90
C MET A 113 -6.54 -13.00 7.67
N GLN A 114 -6.52 -12.27 6.56
CA GLN A 114 -7.38 -12.56 5.42
C GLN A 114 -7.20 -13.99 4.87
N PRO A 115 -5.98 -14.53 4.74
CA PRO A 115 -5.78 -15.94 4.38
C PRO A 115 -6.25 -16.92 5.46
N LEU A 116 -6.49 -16.46 6.69
CA LEU A 116 -6.86 -17.28 7.84
C LEU A 116 -8.38 -17.30 8.10
N ILE A 117 -9.20 -16.61 7.32
CA ILE A 117 -10.66 -16.55 7.50
C ILE A 117 -11.30 -17.92 7.72
N PRO A 118 -11.00 -18.99 6.95
CA PRO A 118 -11.59 -20.31 7.17
C PRO A 118 -11.24 -20.90 8.55
N TYR A 119 -10.03 -20.63 9.05
CA TYR A 119 -9.54 -21.16 10.33
C TYR A 119 -10.10 -20.36 11.52
N LEU A 120 -10.26 -19.06 11.36
CA LEU A 120 -10.98 -18.20 12.31
C LEU A 120 -12.48 -18.55 12.39
N ALA A 121 -13.05 -19.11 11.32
CA ALA A 121 -14.41 -19.63 11.31
C ALA A 121 -14.55 -21.04 11.91
N GLY A 122 -13.44 -21.67 12.35
CA GLY A 122 -13.48 -22.95 13.08
C GLY A 122 -12.87 -24.14 12.36
N LYS A 123 -12.27 -23.98 11.16
CA LYS A 123 -11.49 -25.03 10.51
C LYS A 123 -10.16 -25.21 11.24
N GLU A 124 -9.70 -26.45 11.41
CA GLU A 124 -8.37 -26.73 11.98
C GLU A 124 -7.25 -26.29 11.03
N HIS A 125 -6.26 -25.56 11.58
CA HIS A 125 -5.11 -25.15 10.81
C HIS A 125 -3.97 -26.18 10.92
N PRO A 126 -3.31 -26.60 9.81
CA PRO A 126 -2.30 -27.67 9.83
C PRO A 126 -1.04 -27.33 10.65
N LEU A 127 -0.75 -26.05 10.89
CA LEU A 127 0.38 -25.60 11.71
C LEU A 127 0.01 -25.37 13.19
N GLY A 128 -1.21 -25.71 13.62
CA GLY A 128 -1.67 -25.60 15.00
C GLY A 128 -2.45 -24.32 15.30
N HIS A 129 -2.61 -24.01 16.59
CA HIS A 129 -3.53 -22.98 17.09
C HIS A 129 -2.86 -21.62 17.34
N ARG A 130 -1.55 -21.57 17.51
CA ARG A 130 -0.77 -20.34 17.72
C ARG A 130 0.10 -20.05 16.52
N LEU A 131 -0.22 -19.00 15.80
CA LEU A 131 0.47 -18.64 14.56
C LEU A 131 0.98 -17.20 14.61
N PHE A 132 2.05 -16.91 13.88
CA PHE A 132 2.51 -15.54 13.63
C PHE A 132 3.19 -15.43 12.27
N ASN A 133 3.14 -14.25 11.68
CA ASN A 133 3.97 -13.91 10.51
C ASN A 133 4.14 -12.40 10.35
N ILE A 134 4.81 -12.02 9.28
CA ILE A 134 4.82 -10.66 8.74
C ILE A 134 4.20 -10.76 7.35
N GLN A 135 2.97 -10.27 7.20
CA GLN A 135 2.20 -10.37 5.96
C GLN A 135 2.32 -9.09 5.15
N LYS A 136 2.60 -9.24 3.86
CA LYS A 136 2.45 -8.19 2.86
C LYS A 136 0.99 -7.78 2.73
N CYS A 137 0.70 -6.49 2.78
CA CYS A 137 -0.65 -5.96 2.65
C CYS A 137 -0.69 -4.78 1.69
N VAL A 138 -1.80 -4.64 0.96
CA VAL A 138 -2.08 -3.49 0.10
C VAL A 138 -3.46 -2.93 0.45
N ARG A 139 -3.51 -1.64 0.81
CA ARG A 139 -4.75 -0.88 1.01
C ARG A 139 -4.81 0.24 -0.01
N THR A 140 -5.93 0.32 -0.72
CA THR A 140 -6.13 1.30 -1.81
C THR A 140 -7.13 2.39 -1.46
N VAL A 141 -7.84 2.25 -0.33
CA VAL A 141 -8.82 3.24 0.13
C VAL A 141 -8.17 4.59 0.45
N ASP A 142 -6.94 4.56 0.96
CA ASP A 142 -6.21 5.75 1.41
C ASP A 142 -5.17 6.24 0.38
N ILE A 143 -5.26 5.79 -0.87
CA ILE A 143 -4.24 6.09 -1.89
C ILE A 143 -4.13 7.58 -2.20
N ASP A 144 -5.23 8.32 -2.09
CA ASP A 144 -5.27 9.77 -2.31
C ASP A 144 -4.52 10.54 -1.20
N GLU A 145 -4.42 9.96 0.00
CA GLU A 145 -3.70 10.52 1.16
C GLU A 145 -2.20 10.24 1.14
N VAL A 146 -1.77 9.26 0.31
CA VAL A 146 -0.34 8.97 0.13
C VAL A 146 0.42 10.22 -0.32
N GLY A 147 1.48 10.53 0.42
CA GLY A 147 2.27 11.76 0.31
C GLY A 147 2.29 12.55 1.63
N ASP A 148 1.42 12.22 2.58
CA ASP A 148 1.49 12.70 3.96
C ASP A 148 2.63 12.02 4.75
N SER A 149 2.61 12.05 6.07
CA SER A 149 3.68 11.49 6.91
C SER A 149 3.51 10.02 7.31
N SER A 150 2.37 9.38 7.01
CA SER A 150 2.01 8.07 7.58
C SER A 150 1.26 7.12 6.67
N HIS A 151 0.52 7.59 5.65
CA HIS A 151 -0.24 6.73 4.75
C HIS A 151 0.65 6.03 3.73
N LEU A 152 0.37 4.75 3.51
CA LEU A 152 1.10 3.85 2.61
C LEU A 152 0.10 2.97 1.85
N THR A 153 0.37 2.74 0.56
CA THR A 153 -0.39 1.77 -0.24
C THR A 153 0.03 0.34 0.09
N PHE A 154 1.34 0.08 0.10
CA PHE A 154 1.92 -1.19 0.55
C PHE A 154 2.54 -1.02 1.92
N PHE A 155 2.26 -1.96 2.82
CA PHE A 155 2.88 -2.04 4.14
C PHE A 155 3.02 -3.49 4.60
N GLU A 156 3.82 -3.69 5.64
CA GLU A 156 4.00 -5.00 6.26
C GLU A 156 3.23 -5.03 7.58
N MET A 157 2.28 -5.96 7.68
CA MET A 157 1.51 -6.21 8.89
C MET A 157 2.11 -7.37 9.66
N MET A 158 2.62 -7.10 10.83
CA MET A 158 3.12 -8.10 11.77
C MET A 158 1.93 -8.67 12.55
N GLY A 159 1.46 -9.88 12.19
CA GLY A 159 0.31 -10.55 12.79
C GLY A 159 0.66 -11.69 13.74
N ASN A 160 -0.14 -11.91 14.78
CA ASN A 160 -0.16 -13.12 15.57
C ASN A 160 -1.60 -13.53 15.87
N TRP A 161 -1.84 -14.83 15.90
CA TRP A 161 -3.17 -15.40 15.98
C TRP A 161 -3.26 -16.48 17.03
N SER A 162 -4.43 -16.52 17.71
CA SER A 162 -4.90 -17.64 18.51
C SER A 162 -6.15 -18.21 17.87
N LEU A 163 -6.11 -19.45 17.49
CA LEU A 163 -7.24 -20.19 16.90
C LEU A 163 -7.86 -21.07 17.99
N GLY A 164 -8.66 -20.48 18.89
CA GLY A 164 -9.30 -21.20 19.98
C GLY A 164 -8.39 -21.64 21.12
N ASP A 165 -7.23 -20.98 21.32
CA ASP A 165 -6.29 -21.31 22.40
C ASP A 165 -6.33 -20.24 23.51
N TYR A 166 -5.53 -19.15 23.39
CA TYR A 166 -5.57 -18.03 24.35
C TYR A 166 -6.52 -16.93 23.88
N PHE A 167 -6.90 -16.03 24.81
CA PHE A 167 -7.83 -14.94 24.49
C PHE A 167 -7.39 -13.61 25.12
N LYS A 168 -8.32 -12.72 25.44
CA LYS A 168 -8.11 -11.31 25.82
C LYS A 168 -6.98 -11.08 26.82
N GLN A 169 -6.97 -11.84 27.91
CA GLN A 169 -6.04 -11.59 29.02
C GLN A 169 -4.59 -11.85 28.63
N GLU A 170 -4.31 -12.99 28.04
CA GLU A 170 -2.97 -13.36 27.57
C GLU A 170 -2.53 -12.47 26.40
N ALA A 171 -3.44 -12.19 25.45
CA ALA A 171 -3.13 -11.32 24.30
C ALA A 171 -2.68 -9.94 24.78
N ILE A 172 -3.42 -9.32 25.67
CA ILE A 172 -3.11 -8.00 26.23
C ILE A 172 -1.81 -8.04 27.04
N GLN A 173 -1.63 -9.04 27.90
CA GLN A 173 -0.41 -9.20 28.70
C GLN A 173 0.83 -9.34 27.82
N TRP A 174 0.77 -10.16 26.76
CA TRP A 174 1.88 -10.37 25.84
C TRP A 174 2.13 -9.15 24.95
N SER A 175 1.09 -8.43 24.56
CA SER A 175 1.25 -7.17 23.83
C SER A 175 2.01 -6.14 24.68
N TYR A 176 1.65 -5.98 25.94
CA TYR A 176 2.36 -5.08 26.86
C TYR A 176 3.81 -5.55 27.10
N GLU A 177 4.03 -6.85 27.39
CA GLU A 177 5.36 -7.44 27.56
C GLU A 177 6.24 -7.17 26.32
N PHE A 178 5.70 -7.41 25.14
CA PHE A 178 6.47 -7.20 23.90
C PHE A 178 6.88 -5.73 23.72
N LEU A 179 5.95 -4.81 23.88
CA LEU A 179 6.23 -3.39 23.70
C LEU A 179 7.20 -2.86 24.77
N VAL A 180 6.92 -3.12 26.05
CA VAL A 180 7.66 -2.51 27.15
C VAL A 180 8.96 -3.24 27.44
N GLU A 181 8.96 -4.59 27.48
CA GLU A 181 10.14 -5.34 27.89
C GLU A 181 11.05 -5.73 26.72
N LYS A 182 10.52 -5.98 25.53
CA LYS A 182 11.32 -6.43 24.38
C LYS A 182 11.72 -5.28 23.45
N LEU A 183 10.83 -4.28 23.28
CA LEU A 183 11.09 -3.13 22.43
C LEU A 183 11.45 -1.85 23.21
N ASN A 184 11.45 -1.89 24.54
CA ASN A 184 11.76 -0.76 25.43
C ASN A 184 10.87 0.48 25.22
N PHE A 185 9.59 0.28 24.85
CA PHE A 185 8.65 1.38 24.81
C PHE A 185 8.46 1.98 26.20
N ASN A 186 8.40 3.31 26.27
CA ASN A 186 8.08 3.97 27.53
C ASN A 186 6.59 3.79 27.87
N PRO A 187 6.22 3.07 28.93
CA PRO A 187 4.82 2.80 29.26
C PRO A 187 4.01 4.08 29.56
N ARG A 188 4.67 5.18 29.96
CA ARG A 188 4.02 6.48 30.17
C ARG A 188 3.56 7.15 28.86
N LYS A 189 4.05 6.68 27.71
CA LYS A 189 3.69 7.14 26.36
C LYS A 189 2.72 6.19 25.67
N LEU A 190 2.23 5.14 26.34
CA LEU A 190 1.23 4.23 25.82
C LEU A 190 -0.18 4.68 26.22
N ALA A 191 -1.12 4.54 25.31
CA ALA A 191 -2.55 4.61 25.56
C ALA A 191 -3.25 3.51 24.77
N VAL A 192 -4.44 3.11 25.19
CA VAL A 192 -5.22 2.08 24.53
C VAL A 192 -6.69 2.47 24.44
N THR A 193 -7.38 1.86 23.47
CA THR A 193 -8.82 1.92 23.38
C THR A 193 -9.44 0.57 23.69
N VAL A 194 -10.67 0.55 24.15
CA VAL A 194 -11.48 -0.65 24.36
C VAL A 194 -12.91 -0.35 23.96
N PHE A 195 -13.65 -1.37 23.56
CA PHE A 195 -15.02 -1.24 23.09
C PHE A 195 -15.97 -0.79 24.21
N GLU A 196 -16.73 0.29 23.98
CA GLU A 196 -17.66 0.86 24.99
C GLU A 196 -19.00 0.10 25.10
N GLY A 197 -19.25 -0.84 24.17
CA GLY A 197 -20.50 -1.59 24.13
C GLY A 197 -21.56 -0.93 23.23
N ASN A 198 -22.50 -1.74 22.78
CA ASN A 198 -23.72 -1.34 22.06
C ASN A 198 -24.84 -2.37 22.27
N GLU A 199 -25.93 -2.29 21.49
CA GLU A 199 -27.05 -3.23 21.56
C GLU A 199 -26.66 -4.69 21.23
N ASP A 200 -25.62 -4.89 20.40
CA ASP A 200 -25.18 -6.21 19.92
C ASP A 200 -24.17 -6.89 20.85
N ALA A 201 -23.34 -6.12 21.56
CA ALA A 201 -22.30 -6.64 22.42
C ALA A 201 -22.05 -5.70 23.62
N PRO A 202 -21.81 -6.26 24.82
CA PRO A 202 -21.57 -5.46 26.02
C PRO A 202 -20.23 -4.74 25.96
N ARG A 203 -20.07 -3.73 26.80
CA ARG A 203 -18.80 -3.04 27.07
C ARG A 203 -17.72 -4.06 27.47
N ASP A 204 -16.51 -3.91 26.94
CA ASP A 204 -15.40 -4.85 27.14
C ASP A 204 -14.63 -4.61 28.45
N GLU A 205 -15.28 -4.93 29.56
CA GLU A 205 -14.66 -4.83 30.89
C GLU A 205 -13.48 -5.79 31.06
N ILE A 206 -13.45 -6.91 30.32
CA ILE A 206 -12.36 -7.88 30.41
C ILE A 206 -11.07 -7.28 29.86
N ALA A 207 -11.14 -6.65 28.70
CA ALA A 207 -9.99 -5.96 28.10
C ALA A 207 -9.54 -4.77 28.97
N PHE A 208 -10.49 -3.98 29.49
CA PHE A 208 -10.21 -2.86 30.37
C PHE A 208 -9.42 -3.29 31.63
N GLU A 209 -9.90 -4.28 32.36
CA GLU A 209 -9.23 -4.79 33.56
C GLU A 209 -7.88 -5.49 33.22
N ALA A 210 -7.78 -6.14 32.05
CA ALA A 210 -6.53 -6.75 31.61
C ALA A 210 -5.44 -5.67 31.37
N TRP A 211 -5.78 -4.54 30.75
CA TRP A 211 -4.84 -3.42 30.56
C TRP A 211 -4.40 -2.79 31.88
N LYS A 212 -5.31 -2.58 32.81
CA LYS A 212 -4.97 -2.09 34.17
C LYS A 212 -4.02 -3.05 34.87
N LYS A 213 -4.30 -4.37 34.79
CA LYS A 213 -3.45 -5.40 35.39
C LYS A 213 -2.07 -5.47 34.70
N ALA A 214 -1.98 -5.20 33.41
CA ALA A 214 -0.72 -5.12 32.68
C ALA A 214 0.15 -3.92 33.09
N GLY A 215 -0.46 -2.87 33.68
CA GLY A 215 0.26 -1.72 34.23
C GLY A 215 -0.10 -0.37 33.58
N LEU A 216 -1.11 -0.31 32.71
CA LEU A 216 -1.60 0.96 32.17
C LEU A 216 -2.48 1.68 33.20
N PRO A 217 -2.27 3.00 33.43
CA PRO A 217 -3.16 3.78 34.27
C PRO A 217 -4.51 3.99 33.55
N GLU A 218 -5.59 3.99 34.35
CA GLU A 218 -6.97 4.07 33.85
C GLU A 218 -7.22 5.28 32.93
N GLU A 219 -6.57 6.41 33.20
CA GLU A 219 -6.65 7.62 32.37
C GLU A 219 -6.11 7.47 30.95
N ARG A 220 -5.38 6.38 30.65
CA ARG A 220 -4.84 6.01 29.33
C ARG A 220 -5.67 4.97 28.61
N ILE A 221 -6.77 4.53 29.18
CA ILE A 221 -7.69 3.56 28.59
C ILE A 221 -8.97 4.30 28.19
N SER A 222 -9.22 4.41 26.90
CA SER A 222 -10.40 5.10 26.36
C SER A 222 -11.45 4.07 25.91
N PHE A 223 -12.72 4.30 26.27
CA PHE A 223 -13.82 3.55 25.70
C PHE A 223 -14.33 4.27 24.46
N LEU A 224 -14.36 3.56 23.33
CA LEU A 224 -14.82 4.08 22.06
C LEU A 224 -15.92 3.19 21.46
N ASP A 225 -16.69 3.75 20.54
CA ASP A 225 -17.84 3.13 19.91
C ASP A 225 -17.47 2.01 18.92
N ALA A 226 -18.48 1.36 18.33
CA ALA A 226 -18.31 0.27 17.38
C ALA A 226 -17.63 0.69 16.05
N LYS A 227 -17.59 1.97 15.73
CA LYS A 227 -16.89 2.47 14.55
C LYS A 227 -15.38 2.37 14.74
N ASN A 228 -14.92 2.57 15.97
CA ASN A 228 -13.50 2.63 16.34
C ASN A 228 -13.00 1.32 16.97
N ASN A 229 -13.81 0.60 17.74
CA ASN A 229 -13.37 -0.60 18.47
C ASN A 229 -14.21 -1.86 18.18
N ARG A 230 -14.61 -2.03 16.91
CA ARG A 230 -15.22 -3.28 16.44
C ARG A 230 -14.75 -3.58 15.02
N TRP A 231 -13.93 -4.58 14.87
CA TRP A 231 -13.34 -4.94 13.61
C TRP A 231 -14.07 -6.08 12.88
N SER A 232 -14.08 -6.01 11.54
CA SER A 232 -14.61 -7.03 10.64
C SER A 232 -13.86 -6.99 9.30
N PRO A 233 -13.56 -8.15 8.66
CA PRO A 233 -12.86 -8.22 7.38
C PRO A 233 -13.69 -7.70 6.19
N GLY A 234 -14.97 -7.44 6.41
CA GLY A 234 -15.91 -7.00 5.40
C GLY A 234 -17.35 -7.09 5.91
N PRO A 235 -18.36 -7.05 5.04
CA PRO A 235 -19.76 -7.17 5.43
C PRO A 235 -20.10 -8.54 6.02
N VAL A 236 -19.36 -9.58 5.67
CA VAL A 236 -19.57 -10.98 6.11
C VAL A 236 -18.24 -11.55 6.64
N GLY A 237 -18.28 -12.30 7.73
CA GLY A 237 -17.13 -13.00 8.27
C GLY A 237 -16.98 -12.94 9.79
N PRO A 238 -15.90 -13.54 10.32
CA PRO A 238 -15.58 -13.50 11.74
C PRO A 238 -15.28 -12.06 12.15
N CYS A 239 -15.82 -11.63 13.28
CA CYS A 239 -15.69 -10.26 13.78
C CYS A 239 -15.75 -10.23 15.31
N GLY A 240 -15.42 -9.09 15.89
CA GLY A 240 -15.49 -8.88 17.34
C GLY A 240 -15.02 -7.52 17.79
N PRO A 241 -15.13 -7.24 19.09
CA PRO A 241 -14.52 -6.05 19.67
C PRO A 241 -13.00 -6.12 19.54
N ASP A 242 -12.39 -4.97 19.53
CA ASP A 242 -10.94 -4.84 19.49
C ASP A 242 -10.41 -3.87 20.55
N THR A 243 -9.09 -3.87 20.70
CA THR A 243 -8.35 -2.92 21.52
C THR A 243 -7.14 -2.46 20.72
N GLU A 244 -7.11 -1.19 20.44
CA GLU A 244 -6.01 -0.55 19.72
C GLU A 244 -4.99 0.02 20.71
N ILE A 245 -3.72 -0.07 20.34
CA ILE A 245 -2.60 0.41 21.14
C ILE A 245 -1.97 1.59 20.41
N TYR A 246 -1.84 2.69 21.13
CA TYR A 246 -1.32 3.96 20.63
C TYR A 246 -0.04 4.36 21.36
N TYR A 247 0.82 5.07 20.64
CA TYR A 247 2.01 5.68 21.20
C TYR A 247 2.00 7.18 20.99
N ARG A 248 2.42 7.92 22.03
CA ARG A 248 2.49 9.38 22.00
C ARG A 248 3.54 9.88 21.02
N VAL A 249 3.12 10.68 20.05
CA VAL A 249 3.98 11.32 19.03
C VAL A 249 3.96 12.85 19.10
N GLY A 250 3.15 13.43 19.98
CA GLY A 250 3.07 14.89 20.17
C GLY A 250 4.36 15.51 20.71
N GLU A 251 4.49 16.82 20.60
CA GLU A 251 5.71 17.58 20.93
C GLU A 251 6.18 17.45 22.39
N SER A 252 5.27 17.22 23.32
CA SER A 252 5.63 17.04 24.74
C SER A 252 6.26 15.67 24.99
N GLU A 253 7.36 15.63 25.75
CA GLU A 253 8.04 14.38 26.11
C GLU A 253 7.12 13.36 26.77
N PHE A 254 6.17 13.82 27.60
CA PHE A 254 5.12 12.99 28.20
C PHE A 254 3.75 13.58 27.91
N PRO A 255 2.72 12.72 27.78
CA PRO A 255 1.37 13.21 27.58
C PRO A 255 0.91 14.05 28.77
N PRO A 256 0.21 15.17 28.54
CA PRO A 256 -0.41 15.95 29.59
C PRO A 256 -1.36 15.10 30.46
N ALA A 257 -1.67 15.55 31.66
CA ALA A 257 -2.67 14.91 32.51
C ALA A 257 -4.02 14.88 31.78
N GLY A 258 -4.68 13.73 31.77
CA GLY A 258 -5.96 13.50 31.07
C GLY A 258 -5.88 13.38 29.55
N SER A 259 -4.70 13.51 28.90
CA SER A 259 -4.54 13.23 27.48
C SER A 259 -4.65 11.73 27.23
N ASN A 260 -5.53 11.35 26.34
CA ASN A 260 -5.72 9.98 25.83
C ASN A 260 -6.24 10.05 24.38
N VAL A 261 -6.49 8.92 23.76
CA VAL A 261 -6.93 8.85 22.34
C VAL A 261 -8.21 9.65 22.10
N LYS A 262 -9.16 9.61 23.02
CA LYS A 262 -10.46 10.30 22.89
C LYS A 262 -10.35 11.83 23.04
N THR A 263 -9.39 12.32 23.81
CA THR A 263 -9.28 13.76 24.17
C THR A 263 -8.23 14.50 23.36
N ASP A 264 -7.33 13.79 22.65
CA ASP A 264 -6.14 14.37 22.03
C ASP A 264 -5.62 13.46 20.88
N GLU A 265 -6.54 13.03 19.98
CA GLU A 265 -6.33 12.02 18.94
C GLU A 265 -5.09 12.29 18.07
N ASP A 266 -4.91 13.53 17.60
CA ASP A 266 -3.82 13.93 16.69
C ASP A 266 -2.41 13.65 17.24
N ASN A 267 -2.27 13.52 18.55
CA ASN A 267 -0.99 13.28 19.23
C ASN A 267 -0.75 11.82 19.60
N TRP A 268 -1.66 10.92 19.21
CA TRP A 268 -1.55 9.49 19.46
C TRP A 268 -1.53 8.72 18.14
N LEU A 269 -0.44 8.02 17.86
CA LEU A 269 -0.30 7.18 16.68
C LEU A 269 -0.69 5.74 17.05
N GLU A 270 -1.70 5.19 16.37
CA GLU A 270 -2.01 3.77 16.43
C GLU A 270 -0.83 2.95 15.91
N ILE A 271 -0.34 2.01 16.72
CA ILE A 271 0.79 1.15 16.39
C ILE A 271 0.42 -0.33 16.30
N TRP A 272 -0.67 -0.74 16.97
CA TRP A 272 -1.08 -2.14 17.02
C TRP A 272 -2.57 -2.26 17.32
N ASN A 273 -3.27 -3.19 16.66
CA ASN A 273 -4.65 -3.53 16.97
C ASN A 273 -4.75 -5.02 17.35
N ASN A 274 -5.47 -5.34 18.43
CA ASN A 274 -5.78 -6.68 18.89
C ASN A 274 -7.29 -6.91 18.78
N VAL A 275 -7.71 -7.76 17.84
CA VAL A 275 -9.11 -8.09 17.59
C VAL A 275 -9.48 -9.38 18.31
N PHE A 276 -10.58 -9.36 19.04
CA PHE A 276 -11.12 -10.49 19.79
C PHE A 276 -12.33 -11.05 19.07
N MET A 277 -12.10 -12.00 18.18
CA MET A 277 -13.15 -12.56 17.32
C MET A 277 -13.99 -13.57 18.09
N GLU A 278 -15.20 -13.16 18.45
CA GLU A 278 -16.20 -13.97 19.17
C GLU A 278 -17.46 -14.19 18.34
N PHE A 279 -17.67 -13.46 17.23
CA PHE A 279 -18.88 -13.47 16.44
C PHE A 279 -18.60 -13.74 14.97
N TYR A 280 -19.59 -14.25 14.27
CA TYR A 280 -19.67 -14.33 12.82
C TYR A 280 -20.84 -13.46 12.35
N ARG A 281 -20.59 -12.55 11.41
CA ARG A 281 -21.61 -11.72 10.77
C ARG A 281 -21.99 -12.34 9.43
N ASP A 282 -23.27 -12.63 9.24
CA ASP A 282 -23.82 -13.17 8.00
C ASP A 282 -24.16 -12.06 6.97
N GLU A 283 -24.63 -12.47 5.78
CA GLU A 283 -25.03 -11.56 4.69
C GLU A 283 -26.18 -10.60 5.08
N LYS A 284 -26.97 -10.94 6.10
CA LYS A 284 -28.05 -10.10 6.63
C LYS A 284 -27.59 -9.18 7.75
N GLY A 285 -26.32 -9.24 8.12
CA GLY A 285 -25.75 -8.48 9.23
C GLY A 285 -26.02 -9.08 10.62
N ILE A 286 -26.60 -10.29 10.69
CA ILE A 286 -26.91 -10.96 11.95
C ILE A 286 -25.62 -11.54 12.54
N LEU A 287 -25.44 -11.29 13.84
CA LEU A 287 -24.30 -11.81 14.61
C LEU A 287 -24.66 -13.13 15.28
N THR A 288 -23.83 -14.14 15.05
CA THR A 288 -23.86 -15.42 15.76
C THR A 288 -22.55 -15.65 16.47
N LYS A 289 -22.55 -16.25 17.65
CA LYS A 289 -21.32 -16.59 18.35
C LYS A 289 -20.55 -17.63 17.57
N LEU A 290 -19.21 -17.43 17.45
CA LEU A 290 -18.31 -18.45 16.93
C LEU A 290 -18.24 -19.65 17.89
N SER A 291 -17.94 -20.83 17.34
CA SER A 291 -17.69 -22.04 18.12
C SER A 291 -16.42 -21.97 18.98
N GLN A 292 -15.50 -21.08 18.61
CA GLN A 292 -14.24 -20.82 19.30
C GLN A 292 -13.98 -19.31 19.38
N GLN A 293 -13.28 -18.89 20.43
CA GLN A 293 -12.81 -17.52 20.59
C GLN A 293 -11.41 -17.41 19.98
N ASN A 294 -11.19 -16.42 19.12
CA ASN A 294 -9.92 -16.24 18.45
C ASN A 294 -9.33 -14.86 18.75
N VAL A 295 -8.00 -14.78 18.67
CA VAL A 295 -7.28 -13.52 18.66
C VAL A 295 -6.68 -13.33 17.27
N ASP A 296 -6.92 -12.15 16.70
CA ASP A 296 -6.24 -11.65 15.52
C ASP A 296 -5.56 -10.35 15.88
N THR A 297 -4.29 -10.18 15.49
CA THR A 297 -3.60 -8.92 15.76
C THR A 297 -2.90 -8.39 14.51
N GLY A 298 -2.85 -7.07 14.39
CA GLY A 298 -2.16 -6.39 13.30
C GLY A 298 -1.33 -5.20 13.80
N MET A 299 0.00 -5.31 13.65
CA MET A 299 0.97 -4.27 13.98
C MET A 299 1.66 -3.79 12.71
N GLY A 300 1.58 -2.49 12.39
CA GLY A 300 2.26 -1.93 11.22
C GLY A 300 3.75 -1.80 11.43
N LEU A 301 4.57 -2.50 10.62
CA LEU A 301 6.03 -2.43 10.73
C LEU A 301 6.54 -1.00 10.51
N GLU A 302 6.03 -0.31 9.50
CA GLU A 302 6.45 1.05 9.13
C GLU A 302 6.16 2.06 10.26
N ARG A 303 4.99 1.94 10.91
CA ARG A 303 4.64 2.75 12.09
C ARG A 303 5.54 2.44 13.28
N MET A 304 5.86 1.17 13.50
CA MET A 304 6.82 0.76 14.53
C MET A 304 8.22 1.30 14.27
N CYS A 305 8.69 1.24 13.01
CA CYS A 305 9.97 1.84 12.62
C CYS A 305 9.97 3.36 12.87
N LYS A 306 8.90 4.08 12.49
CA LYS A 306 8.77 5.52 12.74
C LYS A 306 8.99 5.85 14.22
N VAL A 307 8.31 5.13 15.12
CA VAL A 307 8.40 5.38 16.57
C VAL A 307 9.77 5.00 17.13
N LEU A 308 10.27 3.80 16.81
CA LEU A 308 11.52 3.27 17.39
C LEU A 308 12.78 3.92 16.80
N GLN A 309 12.69 4.49 15.60
CA GLN A 309 13.76 5.25 14.96
C GLN A 309 13.62 6.75 15.19
N HIS A 310 12.63 7.18 15.98
CA HIS A 310 12.38 8.60 16.29
C HIS A 310 12.24 9.48 15.05
N LYS A 311 11.46 9.02 14.06
CA LYS A 311 11.23 9.72 12.79
C LYS A 311 9.89 10.46 12.80
N GLU A 312 9.83 11.58 12.08
CA GLU A 312 8.58 12.34 11.92
C GLU A 312 7.66 11.73 10.87
N SER A 313 8.24 10.95 9.94
CA SER A 313 7.50 10.27 8.89
C SER A 313 7.95 8.81 8.76
N VAL A 314 7.04 7.92 8.34
CA VAL A 314 7.36 6.53 7.96
C VAL A 314 8.39 6.48 6.82
N TYR A 315 8.39 7.50 5.97
CA TYR A 315 9.29 7.63 4.84
C TYR A 315 10.75 7.97 5.22
N GLU A 316 10.99 8.42 6.43
CA GLU A 316 12.33 8.75 6.93
C GLU A 316 13.01 7.58 7.67
N THR A 317 12.31 6.45 7.76
CA THR A 317 12.82 5.22 8.37
C THR A 317 13.81 4.50 7.46
N ASP A 318 14.51 3.51 7.98
CA ASP A 318 15.45 2.67 7.23
C ASP A 318 14.80 1.91 6.05
N LEU A 319 13.47 1.80 6.05
CA LEU A 319 12.70 1.19 4.95
C LEU A 319 12.66 2.06 3.69
N PHE A 320 12.75 3.38 3.82
CA PHE A 320 12.61 4.32 2.71
C PHE A 320 13.79 5.30 2.56
N ALA A 321 14.53 5.59 3.65
CA ALA A 321 15.62 6.57 3.62
C ALA A 321 16.66 6.31 2.52
N PRO A 322 17.09 5.07 2.22
CA PRO A 322 17.99 4.81 1.11
C PRO A 322 17.41 5.20 -0.24
N PHE A 323 16.10 4.98 -0.45
CA PHE A 323 15.41 5.36 -1.68
C PHE A 323 15.24 6.88 -1.79
N LEU A 324 14.85 7.56 -0.71
CA LEU A 324 14.74 9.03 -0.72
C LEU A 324 16.09 9.68 -1.03
N TYR A 325 17.17 9.18 -0.45
CA TYR A 325 18.51 9.64 -0.76
C TYR A 325 18.86 9.44 -2.25
N MET A 326 18.59 8.26 -2.79
CA MET A 326 18.78 7.97 -4.21
C MET A 326 17.96 8.91 -5.10
N LEU A 327 16.69 9.19 -4.72
CA LEU A 327 15.80 10.09 -5.45
C LEU A 327 16.31 11.54 -5.42
N GLU A 328 16.86 12.02 -4.30
CA GLU A 328 17.56 13.32 -4.24
C GLU A 328 18.71 13.39 -5.24
N GLN A 329 19.54 12.34 -5.31
CA GLN A 329 20.67 12.31 -6.26
C GLN A 329 20.18 12.28 -7.72
N ALA A 330 19.14 11.49 -8.00
CA ALA A 330 18.58 11.34 -9.34
C ALA A 330 17.87 12.61 -9.84
N THR A 331 17.20 13.36 -8.95
CA THR A 331 16.44 14.57 -9.32
C THR A 331 17.23 15.87 -9.13
N GLU A 332 18.32 15.85 -8.37
CA GLU A 332 19.08 17.03 -7.93
C GLU A 332 18.26 17.99 -7.04
N LEU A 333 17.16 17.48 -6.46
CA LEU A 333 16.25 18.21 -5.58
C LEU A 333 16.34 17.69 -4.15
N LYS A 334 15.94 18.51 -3.17
CA LYS A 334 15.92 18.11 -1.76
C LYS A 334 14.56 17.58 -1.34
N TYR A 335 14.56 16.48 -0.61
CA TYR A 335 13.34 15.89 -0.03
C TYR A 335 12.56 16.91 0.82
N ALA A 336 13.27 17.72 1.62
CA ALA A 336 12.65 18.71 2.50
C ALA A 336 11.73 19.71 1.75
N ASP A 337 12.08 20.05 0.50
CA ASP A 337 11.35 21.02 -0.31
C ASP A 337 10.22 20.39 -1.14
N HIS A 338 10.25 19.06 -1.31
CA HIS A 338 9.33 18.31 -2.20
C HIS A 338 8.75 17.06 -1.54
N GLN A 339 8.53 17.06 -0.22
CA GLN A 339 8.18 15.89 0.59
C GLN A 339 7.04 15.07 -0.02
N ARG A 340 5.91 15.72 -0.36
CA ARG A 340 4.73 15.02 -0.88
C ARG A 340 5.05 14.20 -2.15
N LYS A 341 5.72 14.79 -3.14
CA LYS A 341 6.04 14.11 -4.40
C LYS A 341 7.04 12.97 -4.17
N PHE A 342 8.06 13.19 -3.36
CA PHE A 342 9.04 12.17 -2.99
C PHE A 342 8.40 10.96 -2.31
N ARG A 343 7.46 11.20 -1.39
CA ARG A 343 6.72 10.15 -0.67
C ARG A 343 5.83 9.35 -1.61
N ILE A 344 5.11 10.01 -2.51
CA ILE A 344 4.29 9.34 -3.53
C ILE A 344 5.16 8.44 -4.42
N ILE A 345 6.29 8.93 -4.90
CA ILE A 345 7.20 8.15 -5.74
C ILE A 345 7.72 6.93 -4.97
N ALA A 346 8.14 7.11 -3.72
CA ALA A 346 8.69 6.06 -2.89
C ALA A 346 7.67 4.96 -2.58
N ASP A 347 6.46 5.34 -2.14
CA ASP A 347 5.36 4.41 -1.87
C ASP A 347 4.95 3.65 -3.12
N HIS A 348 4.68 4.36 -4.20
CA HIS A 348 4.13 3.77 -5.41
C HIS A 348 5.12 2.88 -6.13
N LEU A 349 6.40 3.23 -6.14
CA LEU A 349 7.42 2.37 -6.75
C LEU A 349 7.65 1.11 -5.91
N ARG A 350 7.72 1.24 -4.56
CA ARG A 350 7.80 0.08 -3.65
C ARG A 350 6.58 -0.83 -3.84
N THR A 351 5.39 -0.26 -3.88
CA THR A 351 4.14 -1.01 -4.09
C THR A 351 4.14 -1.74 -5.44
N ALA A 352 4.51 -1.05 -6.52
CA ALA A 352 4.59 -1.65 -7.85
C ALA A 352 5.60 -2.81 -7.90
N PHE A 353 6.78 -2.64 -7.28
CA PHE A 353 7.78 -3.72 -7.18
C PHE A 353 7.19 -4.96 -6.51
N MET A 354 6.51 -4.79 -5.38
CA MET A 354 5.92 -5.89 -4.62
C MET A 354 4.80 -6.59 -5.39
N LEU A 355 3.90 -5.83 -6.01
CA LEU A 355 2.78 -6.38 -6.78
C LEU A 355 3.25 -7.14 -8.03
N ILE A 356 4.21 -6.58 -8.78
CA ILE A 356 4.77 -7.24 -9.96
C ILE A 356 5.56 -8.48 -9.54
N ASN A 357 6.31 -8.42 -8.44
CA ASN A 357 7.05 -9.58 -7.93
C ASN A 357 6.13 -10.74 -7.54
N ASP A 358 4.90 -10.45 -7.10
CA ASP A 358 3.84 -11.44 -6.85
C ASP A 358 3.09 -11.87 -8.14
N GLY A 359 3.56 -11.44 -9.32
CA GLY A 359 3.04 -11.88 -10.63
C GLY A 359 1.94 -11.01 -11.22
N LEU A 360 1.60 -9.85 -10.60
CA LEU A 360 0.58 -8.96 -11.15
C LEU A 360 1.12 -8.17 -12.35
N THR A 361 0.28 -8.01 -13.36
CA THR A 361 0.56 -7.16 -14.52
C THR A 361 -0.49 -6.06 -14.69
N PRO A 362 -0.12 -4.87 -15.20
CA PRO A 362 -1.07 -3.81 -15.46
C PRO A 362 -2.19 -4.23 -16.43
N SER A 363 -3.43 -3.88 -16.08
CA SER A 363 -4.61 -4.15 -16.93
C SER A 363 -5.63 -3.00 -16.82
N ASN A 364 -6.77 -3.13 -17.51
CA ASN A 364 -7.84 -2.14 -17.48
C ASN A 364 -8.88 -2.38 -16.36
N VAL A 365 -8.77 -3.50 -15.63
CA VAL A 365 -9.77 -3.92 -14.63
C VAL A 365 -9.11 -4.53 -13.40
N GLY A 366 -9.82 -4.52 -12.28
CA GLY A 366 -9.43 -5.22 -11.05
C GLY A 366 -8.07 -4.79 -10.50
N ALA A 367 -7.34 -5.75 -9.96
CA ALA A 367 -6.03 -5.52 -9.34
C ALA A 367 -4.99 -4.93 -10.31
N GLY A 368 -5.01 -5.37 -11.58
CA GLY A 368 -4.11 -4.85 -12.61
C GLY A 368 -4.37 -3.38 -12.96
N TYR A 369 -5.63 -2.90 -12.85
CA TYR A 369 -5.95 -1.47 -12.99
C TYR A 369 -5.33 -0.65 -11.84
N VAL A 370 -5.42 -1.15 -10.62
CA VAL A 370 -4.79 -0.49 -9.47
C VAL A 370 -3.27 -0.40 -9.66
N LEU A 371 -2.62 -1.49 -10.08
CA LEU A 371 -1.20 -1.47 -10.38
C LEU A 371 -0.85 -0.44 -11.47
N ARG A 372 -1.62 -0.39 -12.55
CA ARG A 372 -1.48 0.61 -13.62
C ARG A 372 -1.55 2.02 -13.07
N MET A 373 -2.56 2.32 -12.26
CA MET A 373 -2.76 3.62 -11.64
C MET A 373 -1.59 4.02 -10.73
N ILE A 374 -1.10 3.10 -9.89
CA ILE A 374 0.05 3.31 -9.01
C ILE A 374 1.31 3.63 -9.81
N ILE A 375 1.62 2.83 -10.86
CA ILE A 375 2.78 3.08 -11.73
C ILE A 375 2.68 4.47 -12.37
N ARG A 376 1.52 4.81 -12.92
CA ARG A 376 1.31 6.09 -13.61
C ARG A 376 1.41 7.28 -12.67
N ARG A 377 0.81 7.21 -11.48
CA ARG A 377 0.87 8.29 -10.49
C ARG A 377 2.29 8.47 -9.94
N GLY A 378 3.00 7.38 -9.65
CA GLY A 378 4.41 7.43 -9.24
C GLY A 378 5.30 8.04 -10.31
N TYR A 379 5.17 7.58 -11.56
CA TYR A 379 5.92 8.12 -12.69
C TYR A 379 5.59 9.60 -12.98
N TYR A 380 4.32 9.98 -12.89
CA TYR A 380 3.93 11.38 -13.12
C TYR A 380 4.58 12.33 -12.10
N ASN A 381 4.60 11.95 -10.82
CA ASN A 381 5.27 12.74 -9.80
C ASN A 381 6.80 12.82 -10.05
N LEU A 382 7.43 11.75 -10.51
CA LEU A 382 8.83 11.77 -10.93
C LEU A 382 9.04 12.72 -12.14
N PHE A 383 8.18 12.64 -13.15
CA PHE A 383 8.20 13.49 -14.33
C PHE A 383 8.08 14.99 -14.00
N LEU A 384 7.25 15.34 -13.00
CA LEU A 384 7.11 16.72 -12.51
C LEU A 384 8.36 17.22 -11.80
N LEU A 385 9.11 16.36 -11.12
CA LEU A 385 10.38 16.71 -10.48
C LEU A 385 11.52 16.78 -11.50
N ARG A 386 11.63 15.76 -12.34
CA ARG A 386 12.64 15.69 -13.40
C ARG A 386 12.17 14.77 -14.52
N LYS A 387 12.06 15.33 -15.74
CA LYS A 387 11.84 14.51 -16.93
C LYS A 387 13.12 13.73 -17.27
N MET A 388 13.04 12.42 -17.20
CA MET A 388 14.15 11.51 -17.52
C MET A 388 13.99 10.94 -18.94
N MET A 389 15.10 10.89 -19.67
CA MET A 389 15.16 10.13 -20.92
C MET A 389 15.19 8.62 -20.59
N LYS A 390 14.78 7.78 -21.56
CA LYS A 390 14.68 6.32 -21.34
C LYS A 390 15.92 5.68 -20.68
N PRO A 391 17.17 5.95 -21.08
CA PRO A 391 18.35 5.38 -20.41
C PRO A 391 18.52 5.84 -18.95
N GLU A 392 18.15 7.10 -18.65
CA GLU A 392 18.17 7.63 -17.28
C GLU A 392 17.10 6.96 -16.42
N LEU A 393 15.89 6.75 -16.98
CA LEU A 393 14.81 6.06 -16.30
C LEU A 393 15.15 4.59 -16.02
N GLU A 394 15.78 3.90 -16.97
CA GLU A 394 16.26 2.53 -16.78
C GLU A 394 17.30 2.46 -15.65
N HIS A 395 18.24 3.39 -15.62
CA HIS A 395 19.22 3.50 -14.55
C HIS A 395 18.59 3.84 -13.20
N PHE A 396 17.60 4.75 -13.18
CA PHE A 396 16.84 5.08 -11.97
C PHE A 396 16.15 3.84 -11.38
N ILE A 397 15.53 3.01 -12.21
CA ILE A 397 14.90 1.76 -11.76
C ILE A 397 15.96 0.78 -11.20
N ASP A 398 17.14 0.67 -11.84
CA ASP A 398 18.23 -0.17 -11.33
C ASP A 398 18.73 0.30 -9.96
N GLN A 399 18.86 1.62 -9.76
CA GLN A 399 19.21 2.19 -8.45
C GLN A 399 18.10 1.96 -7.40
N ALA A 400 16.83 1.96 -7.81
CA ALA A 400 15.72 1.67 -6.90
C ALA A 400 15.77 0.23 -6.35
N PHE A 401 16.17 -0.77 -7.17
CA PHE A 401 16.42 -2.12 -6.67
C PHE A 401 17.52 -2.14 -5.61
N VAL A 402 18.59 -1.38 -5.81
CA VAL A 402 19.68 -1.27 -4.82
C VAL A 402 19.17 -0.63 -3.53
N ALA A 403 18.35 0.41 -3.63
CA ALA A 403 17.80 1.14 -2.48
C ALA A 403 16.83 0.28 -1.66
N PHE A 404 16.06 -0.59 -2.31
CA PHE A 404 15.16 -1.54 -1.66
C PHE A 404 15.80 -2.91 -1.37
N LYS A 405 17.10 -3.06 -1.63
CA LYS A 405 17.85 -4.29 -1.33
C LYS A 405 17.79 -4.59 0.17
N GLY A 406 17.49 -5.83 0.49
CA GLY A 406 17.34 -6.28 1.89
C GLY A 406 15.91 -6.25 2.41
N LEU A 407 14.97 -5.62 1.68
CA LEU A 407 13.56 -5.78 1.98
C LEU A 407 13.06 -7.17 1.51
N ARG A 408 13.40 -7.53 0.26
CA ARG A 408 13.02 -8.81 -0.38
C ARG A 408 13.93 -9.13 -1.57
N ASP A 409 13.88 -10.40 -2.01
CA ASP A 409 14.43 -10.80 -3.29
C ASP A 409 13.43 -10.46 -4.40
N PHE A 410 13.88 -9.66 -5.37
CA PHE A 410 13.07 -9.21 -6.50
C PHE A 410 13.45 -9.92 -7.81
N ASN A 411 12.45 -10.26 -8.61
CA ASN A 411 12.66 -10.61 -10.01
C ASN A 411 12.87 -9.31 -10.83
N GLU A 412 14.09 -8.73 -10.69
CA GLU A 412 14.45 -7.42 -11.28
C GLU A 412 14.16 -7.34 -12.79
N PRO A 413 14.51 -8.36 -13.64
CA PRO A 413 14.23 -8.27 -15.07
C PRO A 413 12.74 -8.17 -15.40
N MET A 414 11.90 -8.93 -14.68
CA MET A 414 10.45 -8.92 -14.88
C MET A 414 9.85 -7.57 -14.45
N ILE A 415 10.21 -7.09 -13.27
CA ILE A 415 9.72 -5.81 -12.73
C ILE A 415 10.12 -4.66 -13.65
N LYS A 416 11.37 -4.58 -14.03
CA LYS A 416 11.90 -3.55 -14.94
C LYS A 416 11.15 -3.55 -16.29
N LYS A 417 10.95 -4.74 -16.88
CA LYS A 417 10.20 -4.90 -18.12
C LYS A 417 8.78 -4.34 -18.03
N VAL A 418 8.03 -4.76 -16.99
CA VAL A 418 6.64 -4.34 -16.79
C VAL A 418 6.53 -2.83 -16.57
N LEU A 419 7.39 -2.27 -15.73
CA LEU A 419 7.41 -0.83 -15.45
C LEU A 419 7.69 -0.02 -16.72
N LEU A 420 8.75 -0.35 -17.44
CA LEU A 420 9.13 0.39 -18.65
C LEU A 420 8.07 0.30 -19.75
N GLN A 421 7.40 -0.85 -19.88
CA GLN A 421 6.31 -1.00 -20.85
C GLN A 421 5.11 -0.10 -20.51
N GLU A 422 4.66 -0.10 -19.25
CA GLU A 422 3.51 0.71 -18.81
C GLU A 422 3.84 2.21 -18.84
N ILE A 423 5.05 2.61 -18.46
CA ILE A 423 5.52 3.99 -18.53
C ILE A 423 5.57 4.48 -19.97
N ALA A 424 6.16 3.70 -20.89
CA ALA A 424 6.24 4.06 -22.31
C ALA A 424 4.85 4.20 -22.98
N GLN A 425 3.88 3.40 -22.53
CA GLN A 425 2.49 3.55 -22.97
C GLN A 425 1.86 4.83 -22.40
N PHE A 426 2.13 5.13 -21.13
CA PHE A 426 1.59 6.29 -20.45
C PHE A 426 2.15 7.61 -21.01
N GLU A 427 3.44 7.67 -21.35
CA GLU A 427 4.08 8.85 -21.97
C GLU A 427 3.37 9.32 -23.23
N LYS A 428 2.77 8.40 -24.00
CA LYS A 428 2.01 8.75 -25.22
C LYS A 428 0.73 9.53 -24.89
N THR A 429 0.15 9.33 -23.73
CA THR A 429 -1.13 9.91 -23.31
C THR A 429 -0.97 11.13 -22.40
N ILE A 430 0.09 11.19 -21.60
CA ILE A 430 0.31 12.22 -20.59
C ILE A 430 0.36 13.62 -21.20
N HIS A 431 1.11 13.78 -22.27
CA HIS A 431 1.35 15.10 -22.90
C HIS A 431 0.06 15.73 -23.45
N ASN A 432 -0.80 14.91 -24.06
CA ASN A 432 -2.08 15.39 -24.60
C ASN A 432 -3.09 15.68 -23.47
N GLY A 433 -3.18 14.79 -22.48
CA GLY A 433 -4.10 14.93 -21.37
C GLY A 433 -3.78 16.15 -20.50
N GLU A 434 -2.50 16.35 -20.16
CA GLU A 434 -2.04 17.50 -19.38
C GLU A 434 -2.33 18.83 -20.10
N LYS A 435 -2.08 18.89 -21.41
CA LYS A 435 -2.39 20.09 -22.21
C LYS A 435 -3.87 20.43 -22.16
N ILE A 436 -4.74 19.43 -22.42
CA ILE A 436 -6.20 19.62 -22.43
C ILE A 436 -6.71 20.03 -21.05
N LEU A 437 -6.24 19.35 -19.99
CA LEU A 437 -6.62 19.71 -18.61
C LEU A 437 -6.19 21.13 -18.26
N THR A 438 -4.98 21.52 -18.64
CA THR A 438 -4.47 22.88 -18.41
C THR A 438 -5.37 23.92 -19.11
N GLU A 439 -5.72 23.71 -20.39
CA GLU A 439 -6.62 24.60 -21.13
C GLU A 439 -8.02 24.69 -20.48
N LEU A 440 -8.55 23.57 -19.96
CA LEU A 440 -9.83 23.54 -19.24
C LEU A 440 -9.77 24.33 -17.93
N LEU A 441 -8.70 24.15 -17.14
CA LEU A 441 -8.52 24.85 -15.88
C LEU A 441 -8.28 26.35 -16.06
N ASP A 442 -7.51 26.75 -17.07
CA ASP A 442 -7.26 28.16 -17.40
C ASP A 442 -8.56 28.86 -17.84
N LYS A 443 -9.38 28.20 -18.67
CA LYS A 443 -10.71 28.70 -19.06
C LYS A 443 -11.64 28.83 -17.87
N LEU A 444 -11.68 27.84 -17.00
CA LEU A 444 -12.49 27.80 -15.80
C LEU A 444 -12.13 28.96 -14.84
N THR A 445 -10.83 29.21 -14.67
CA THR A 445 -10.29 30.32 -13.88
C THR A 445 -10.68 31.66 -14.50
N ALA A 446 -10.58 31.82 -15.83
CA ALA A 446 -10.98 33.03 -16.54
C ALA A 446 -12.49 33.33 -16.43
N GLU A 447 -13.33 32.29 -16.32
CA GLU A 447 -14.77 32.39 -16.07
C GLU A 447 -15.14 32.62 -14.58
N GLY A 448 -14.16 32.67 -13.68
CA GLY A 448 -14.37 32.80 -12.23
C GLY A 448 -15.01 31.57 -11.58
N LYS A 449 -14.99 30.42 -12.23
CA LYS A 449 -15.50 29.16 -11.71
C LYS A 449 -14.40 28.44 -10.93
N LYS A 450 -14.79 27.62 -9.96
CA LYS A 450 -13.85 26.86 -9.10
C LYS A 450 -13.99 25.35 -9.21
N THR A 451 -14.93 24.84 -10.00
CA THR A 451 -15.21 23.41 -10.10
C THR A 451 -15.17 22.95 -11.53
N LEU A 452 -14.31 21.97 -11.83
CA LEU A 452 -14.26 21.28 -13.12
C LEU A 452 -15.42 20.27 -13.21
N GLY A 453 -16.20 20.33 -14.28
CA GLY A 453 -17.40 19.51 -14.44
C GLY A 453 -17.11 18.03 -14.68
N GLY A 454 -18.01 17.15 -14.20
CA GLY A 454 -17.86 15.71 -14.30
C GLY A 454 -17.73 15.19 -15.73
N ASP A 455 -18.45 15.76 -16.69
CA ASP A 455 -18.34 15.39 -18.11
C ASP A 455 -16.94 15.70 -18.69
N GLN A 456 -16.31 16.78 -18.24
CA GLN A 456 -14.95 17.14 -18.67
C GLN A 456 -13.91 16.19 -18.07
N ILE A 457 -14.10 15.81 -16.81
CA ILE A 457 -13.25 14.81 -16.14
C ILE A 457 -13.40 13.45 -16.84
N PHE A 458 -14.64 13.06 -17.16
CA PHE A 458 -14.93 11.80 -17.88
C PHE A 458 -14.32 11.81 -19.28
N MET A 459 -14.41 12.91 -20.00
CA MET A 459 -13.77 13.06 -21.33
C MET A 459 -12.25 12.88 -21.27
N LEU A 460 -11.59 13.46 -20.26
CA LEU A 460 -10.15 13.26 -20.03
C LEU A 460 -9.81 11.78 -19.82
N TYR A 461 -10.62 11.10 -19.01
CA TYR A 461 -10.44 9.68 -18.69
C TYR A 461 -10.73 8.77 -19.89
N ASP A 462 -11.93 8.89 -20.48
CA ASP A 462 -12.45 7.96 -21.48
C ASP A 462 -11.82 8.19 -22.87
N THR A 463 -11.76 9.46 -23.30
CA THR A 463 -11.31 9.80 -24.65
C THR A 463 -9.79 9.92 -24.74
N TYR A 464 -9.16 10.50 -23.73
CA TYR A 464 -7.72 10.79 -23.75
C TYR A 464 -6.89 9.82 -22.90
N GLY A 465 -7.53 8.90 -22.17
CA GLY A 465 -6.85 7.94 -21.29
C GLY A 465 -6.08 8.59 -20.14
N PHE A 466 -6.47 9.81 -19.77
CA PHE A 466 -5.81 10.57 -18.72
C PHE A 466 -6.40 10.21 -17.35
N PRO A 467 -5.62 9.64 -16.42
CA PRO A 467 -6.15 9.11 -15.17
C PRO A 467 -6.81 10.18 -14.29
N LEU A 468 -7.92 9.80 -13.63
CA LEU A 468 -8.65 10.67 -12.70
C LEU A 468 -7.75 11.16 -11.57
N GLU A 469 -6.88 10.30 -11.05
CA GLU A 469 -5.97 10.59 -9.93
C GLU A 469 -5.00 11.72 -10.28
N ILE A 470 -4.50 11.73 -11.52
CA ILE A 470 -3.64 12.83 -12.02
C ILE A 470 -4.45 14.10 -12.24
N THR A 471 -5.68 13.96 -12.75
CA THR A 471 -6.60 15.10 -12.86
C THR A 471 -6.87 15.72 -11.50
N LYS A 472 -7.11 14.90 -10.46
CA LYS A 472 -7.27 15.35 -9.06
C LYS A 472 -6.04 16.10 -8.57
N GLU A 473 -4.85 15.54 -8.78
CA GLU A 473 -3.59 16.13 -8.33
C GLU A 473 -3.34 17.52 -8.94
N ILE A 474 -3.49 17.63 -10.28
CA ILE A 474 -3.29 18.91 -10.98
C ILE A 474 -4.36 19.94 -10.56
N ALA A 475 -5.61 19.53 -10.41
CA ALA A 475 -6.69 20.40 -10.00
C ALA A 475 -6.47 20.92 -8.57
N THR A 476 -6.05 20.05 -7.65
CA THR A 476 -5.72 20.41 -6.26
C THR A 476 -4.57 21.41 -6.19
N ASP A 477 -3.49 21.17 -6.94
CA ASP A 477 -2.34 22.10 -7.03
C ASP A 477 -2.73 23.48 -7.55
N ARG A 478 -3.82 23.58 -8.33
CA ARG A 478 -4.38 24.85 -8.85
C ARG A 478 -5.55 25.40 -8.03
N GLY A 479 -5.92 24.77 -6.93
CA GLY A 479 -7.04 25.18 -6.08
C GLY A 479 -8.41 25.07 -6.77
N VAL A 480 -8.58 24.08 -7.67
CA VAL A 480 -9.82 23.82 -8.39
C VAL A 480 -10.46 22.54 -7.86
N ASP A 481 -11.74 22.63 -7.53
CA ASP A 481 -12.56 21.47 -7.12
C ASP A 481 -12.97 20.62 -8.32
N LEU A 482 -13.29 19.34 -8.08
CA LEU A 482 -13.77 18.40 -9.09
C LEU A 482 -15.19 17.96 -8.80
N ASP A 483 -16.06 17.94 -9.82
CA ASP A 483 -17.38 17.31 -9.76
C ASP A 483 -17.26 15.79 -9.93
N LEU A 484 -16.83 15.10 -8.87
CA LEU A 484 -16.66 13.64 -8.86
C LEU A 484 -18.00 12.92 -9.00
N ALA A 485 -19.08 13.44 -8.44
CA ALA A 485 -20.41 12.86 -8.58
C ALA A 485 -20.89 12.90 -10.05
N GLY A 486 -20.64 14.00 -10.76
CA GLY A 486 -20.90 14.11 -12.19
C GLY A 486 -20.04 13.14 -13.01
N TYR A 487 -18.76 12.97 -12.64
CA TYR A 487 -17.88 12.00 -13.28
C TYR A 487 -18.37 10.55 -13.11
N GLU A 488 -18.73 10.15 -11.89
CA GLU A 488 -19.26 8.81 -11.61
C GLU A 488 -20.54 8.52 -12.40
N LYS A 489 -21.43 9.51 -12.49
CA LYS A 489 -22.66 9.42 -13.30
C LYS A 489 -22.35 9.24 -14.78
N ALA A 490 -21.39 9.99 -15.33
CA ALA A 490 -20.96 9.88 -16.73
C ALA A 490 -20.32 8.51 -17.00
N LEU A 491 -19.47 8.03 -16.08
CA LEU A 491 -18.83 6.71 -16.14
C LEU A 491 -19.85 5.57 -16.14
N GLU A 492 -20.85 5.62 -15.25
CA GLU A 492 -21.89 4.59 -15.19
C GLU A 492 -22.81 4.62 -16.40
N ALA A 493 -23.14 5.81 -16.91
CA ALA A 493 -23.88 5.96 -18.17
C ALA A 493 -23.11 5.36 -19.36
N ALA A 494 -21.79 5.54 -19.43
CA ALA A 494 -20.95 4.94 -20.45
C ALA A 494 -20.87 3.41 -20.33
N LYS A 495 -20.72 2.89 -19.11
CA LYS A 495 -20.78 1.44 -18.83
C LYS A 495 -22.13 0.83 -19.22
N GLU A 496 -23.23 1.50 -18.89
CA GLU A 496 -24.57 1.02 -19.25
C GLU A 496 -24.79 1.06 -20.77
N LYS A 497 -24.31 2.11 -21.45
CA LYS A 497 -24.34 2.19 -22.91
C LYS A 497 -23.52 1.07 -23.56
N SER A 498 -22.35 0.76 -23.02
CA SER A 498 -21.51 -0.37 -23.43
C SER A 498 -22.21 -1.71 -23.18
N ARG A 499 -22.84 -1.89 -21.98
CA ARG A 499 -23.65 -3.08 -21.65
C ARG A 499 -24.86 -3.24 -22.59
N GLN A 500 -25.53 -2.14 -22.92
CA GLN A 500 -26.67 -2.15 -23.86
C GLN A 500 -26.21 -2.43 -25.28
N GLY A 501 -25.08 -1.88 -25.72
CA GLY A 501 -24.43 -2.23 -26.97
C GLY A 501 -24.05 -3.70 -27.04
N SER A 502 -23.42 -4.22 -25.98
CA SER A 502 -23.11 -5.65 -25.84
C SER A 502 -24.37 -6.51 -25.79
N LYS A 503 -25.43 -6.11 -25.02
CA LYS A 503 -26.72 -6.84 -25.00
C LYS A 503 -27.42 -6.83 -26.35
N ALA A 504 -27.39 -5.72 -27.10
CA ALA A 504 -27.95 -5.66 -28.45
C ALA A 504 -27.17 -6.53 -29.43
N MET A 505 -25.85 -6.68 -29.23
CA MET A 505 -24.98 -7.61 -29.96
C MET A 505 -25.22 -9.06 -29.48
N PHE A 506 -25.41 -9.29 -28.18
CA PHE A 506 -25.76 -10.60 -27.59
C PHE A 506 -27.18 -11.07 -27.95
N GLN A 507 -28.16 -10.19 -28.17
CA GLN A 507 -29.50 -10.57 -28.67
C GLN A 507 -29.50 -10.98 -30.12
N LYS A 508 -28.41 -10.68 -30.86
CA LYS A 508 -28.11 -11.23 -32.20
C LYS A 508 -27.14 -12.41 -32.17
N SER A 509 -26.66 -12.83 -30.99
CA SER A 509 -25.75 -13.97 -30.87
C SER A 509 -26.49 -15.27 -31.08
N ALA A 510 -26.03 -16.07 -32.05
CA ALA A 510 -26.43 -17.46 -32.21
C ALA A 510 -26.37 -18.20 -30.86
N ASP A 511 -27.31 -19.10 -30.63
CA ASP A 511 -27.25 -20.01 -29.48
C ASP A 511 -26.04 -20.95 -29.67
N TRP A 512 -24.90 -20.49 -29.09
CA TRP A 512 -23.62 -21.22 -29.18
C TRP A 512 -23.68 -22.58 -28.51
N SER A 513 -24.65 -22.85 -27.61
CA SER A 513 -24.75 -24.14 -26.91
C SER A 513 -24.82 -25.32 -27.85
N LYS A 514 -25.56 -25.17 -28.95
CA LYS A 514 -25.70 -26.23 -29.99
C LYS A 514 -24.41 -26.47 -30.81
N TYR A 515 -23.53 -25.48 -30.89
CA TYR A 515 -22.28 -25.59 -31.65
C TYR A 515 -21.09 -26.03 -30.81
N LEU A 516 -21.17 -25.86 -29.48
CA LEU A 516 -20.06 -26.12 -28.55
C LEU A 516 -20.19 -27.46 -27.83
N GLU A 517 -21.25 -28.22 -28.06
CA GLU A 517 -21.41 -29.54 -27.44
C GLU A 517 -20.22 -30.45 -27.81
N GLY A 518 -19.56 -30.98 -26.77
CA GLY A 518 -18.37 -31.86 -26.89
C GLY A 518 -17.06 -31.17 -27.25
N VAL A 519 -17.01 -29.83 -27.36
CA VAL A 519 -15.79 -29.09 -27.66
C VAL A 519 -15.04 -28.79 -26.35
N PRO A 520 -13.76 -29.17 -26.21
CA PRO A 520 -12.97 -28.87 -25.03
C PRO A 520 -12.66 -27.36 -24.92
N ALA A 521 -12.37 -26.88 -23.70
CA ALA A 521 -11.94 -25.50 -23.46
C ALA A 521 -10.63 -25.20 -24.23
N THR A 522 -10.54 -23.99 -24.79
CA THR A 522 -9.35 -23.53 -25.51
C THR A 522 -8.29 -23.03 -24.52
N GLU A 523 -7.04 -23.46 -24.68
CA GLU A 523 -5.90 -22.94 -23.93
C GLU A 523 -5.41 -21.62 -24.56
N PHE A 524 -5.33 -20.55 -23.76
CA PHE A 524 -4.78 -19.28 -24.21
C PHE A 524 -3.26 -19.23 -23.96
N VAL A 525 -2.47 -19.08 -25.03
CA VAL A 525 -0.99 -19.09 -24.99
C VAL A 525 -0.36 -17.74 -25.36
N GLY A 526 -1.17 -16.71 -25.61
CA GLY A 526 -0.72 -15.39 -26.10
C GLY A 526 0.16 -14.59 -25.14
N TYR A 527 0.29 -15.02 -23.87
CA TYR A 527 1.25 -14.42 -22.94
C TYR A 527 2.69 -14.86 -23.17
N GLU A 528 2.89 -16.06 -23.73
CA GLU A 528 4.21 -16.65 -23.93
C GLU A 528 4.69 -16.53 -25.37
N ASN A 529 3.78 -16.57 -26.34
CA ASN A 529 4.13 -16.63 -27.75
C ASN A 529 3.05 -15.97 -28.65
N LEU A 530 3.41 -14.91 -29.35
CA LEU A 530 2.52 -14.23 -30.29
C LEU A 530 2.47 -14.89 -31.70
N ASN A 531 3.48 -15.69 -32.05
CA ASN A 531 3.54 -16.47 -33.28
C ASN A 531 3.54 -17.95 -32.90
N PHE A 532 2.36 -18.58 -32.90
CA PHE A 532 2.16 -19.95 -32.45
C PHE A 532 1.74 -20.83 -33.64
N SER A 533 2.52 -21.89 -33.92
CA SER A 533 2.31 -22.78 -35.08
C SER A 533 1.68 -24.12 -34.70
N ASP A 534 1.55 -24.47 -33.41
CA ASP A 534 1.13 -25.80 -32.97
C ASP A 534 -0.34 -25.88 -32.57
N ALA A 535 -1.16 -24.91 -32.95
CA ALA A 535 -2.58 -24.89 -32.70
C ALA A 535 -3.34 -25.85 -33.62
N LYS A 536 -4.14 -26.74 -33.05
CA LYS A 536 -4.97 -27.66 -33.78
C LYS A 536 -6.37 -27.09 -33.97
N LEU A 537 -6.84 -27.00 -35.23
CA LEU A 537 -8.23 -26.65 -35.53
C LEU A 537 -9.16 -27.78 -35.04
N LEU A 538 -10.01 -27.48 -34.06
CA LEU A 538 -10.97 -28.43 -33.49
C LEU A 538 -12.30 -28.40 -34.23
N LYS A 539 -12.74 -27.21 -34.68
CA LYS A 539 -14.03 -27.05 -35.33
C LYS A 539 -14.05 -25.81 -36.21
N GLU A 540 -14.68 -25.93 -37.38
CA GLU A 540 -15.04 -24.83 -38.26
C GLU A 540 -16.58 -24.79 -38.35
N ILE A 541 -17.15 -23.62 -38.10
CA ILE A 541 -18.60 -23.41 -37.98
C ILE A 541 -18.99 -22.32 -38.96
N ASP A 542 -19.96 -22.64 -39.82
CA ASP A 542 -20.70 -21.63 -40.59
C ASP A 542 -22.04 -21.43 -39.88
N THR A 543 -22.25 -20.23 -39.31
CA THR A 543 -23.51 -19.93 -38.62
C THR A 543 -24.66 -19.72 -39.58
N GLU A 544 -25.90 -19.85 -39.09
CA GLU A 544 -27.12 -19.60 -39.90
C GLU A 544 -27.15 -18.19 -40.51
N GLU A 545 -26.40 -17.25 -39.97
CA GLU A 545 -26.27 -15.87 -40.43
C GLU A 545 -25.11 -15.66 -41.42
N GLY A 546 -24.43 -16.75 -41.80
CA GLY A 546 -23.32 -16.73 -42.78
C GLY A 546 -21.97 -16.30 -42.16
N GLN A 547 -21.85 -16.23 -40.86
CA GLN A 547 -20.59 -15.94 -40.16
C GLN A 547 -19.76 -17.21 -40.05
N LYS A 548 -18.49 -17.16 -40.45
CA LYS A 548 -17.54 -18.26 -40.27
C LYS A 548 -16.78 -18.10 -38.96
N VAL A 549 -16.72 -19.18 -38.16
CA VAL A 549 -16.03 -19.20 -36.86
C VAL A 549 -15.12 -20.40 -36.74
N LEU A 550 -13.89 -20.18 -36.28
CA LEU A 550 -12.91 -21.22 -36.05
C LEU A 550 -12.70 -21.43 -34.55
N ILE A 551 -12.49 -22.69 -34.14
CA ILE A 551 -12.19 -23.07 -32.77
C ILE A 551 -10.92 -23.91 -32.78
N PHE A 552 -9.95 -23.51 -31.92
CA PHE A 552 -8.66 -24.22 -31.77
C PHE A 552 -8.52 -24.77 -30.35
N ASP A 553 -7.67 -25.78 -30.20
CA ASP A 553 -7.28 -26.30 -28.90
C ASP A 553 -6.46 -25.26 -28.09
N LYS A 554 -5.63 -24.49 -28.80
CA LYS A 554 -4.78 -23.40 -28.26
C LYS A 554 -4.84 -22.18 -29.14
N THR A 555 -4.69 -20.99 -28.56
CA THR A 555 -4.65 -19.75 -29.36
C THR A 555 -3.82 -18.66 -28.70
N PRO A 556 -3.04 -17.87 -29.46
CA PRO A 556 -2.43 -16.64 -28.99
C PRO A 556 -3.37 -15.42 -29.03
N PHE A 557 -4.53 -15.54 -29.67
CA PHE A 557 -5.49 -14.44 -29.82
C PHE A 557 -6.26 -14.24 -28.51
N TYR A 558 -6.18 -13.05 -27.97
CA TYR A 558 -6.89 -12.66 -26.75
C TYR A 558 -8.39 -12.48 -27.03
N PRO A 559 -9.28 -13.15 -26.31
CA PRO A 559 -10.72 -12.98 -26.52
C PRO A 559 -11.23 -11.66 -25.94
N GLU A 560 -12.30 -11.13 -26.53
CA GLU A 560 -13.01 -9.97 -25.99
C GLU A 560 -13.43 -10.23 -24.54
N MET A 561 -12.86 -9.48 -23.61
CA MET A 561 -13.15 -9.58 -22.17
C MET A 561 -12.99 -8.23 -21.49
N GLY A 562 -13.90 -7.93 -20.55
CA GLY A 562 -13.76 -6.78 -19.64
C GLY A 562 -13.75 -5.41 -20.33
N GLY A 563 -14.35 -5.29 -21.54
CA GLY A 563 -14.40 -4.04 -22.30
C GLY A 563 -13.19 -3.81 -23.24
N GLN A 564 -12.31 -4.80 -23.38
CA GLN A 564 -11.31 -4.84 -24.46
C GLN A 564 -11.88 -5.55 -25.68
N ASN A 565 -11.63 -5.03 -26.87
CA ASN A 565 -11.90 -5.73 -28.11
C ASN A 565 -11.01 -6.98 -28.18
N GLY A 566 -11.56 -8.06 -28.77
CA GLY A 566 -10.79 -9.25 -29.10
C GLY A 566 -9.66 -8.92 -30.06
N ASP A 567 -8.60 -9.72 -30.04
CA ASP A 567 -7.53 -9.57 -31.02
C ASP A 567 -8.02 -9.79 -32.45
N ALA A 568 -7.38 -9.09 -33.39
CA ALA A 568 -7.56 -9.29 -34.81
C ALA A 568 -6.21 -9.64 -35.46
N GLY A 569 -6.23 -10.43 -36.52
CA GLY A 569 -4.99 -10.85 -37.17
C GLY A 569 -5.24 -11.86 -38.29
N VAL A 570 -4.19 -12.55 -38.71
CA VAL A 570 -4.26 -13.54 -39.78
C VAL A 570 -3.86 -14.91 -39.27
N ILE A 571 -4.65 -15.92 -39.55
CA ILE A 571 -4.35 -17.33 -39.30
C ILE A 571 -4.09 -18.02 -40.67
N GLU A 572 -3.03 -18.83 -40.70
CA GLU A 572 -2.73 -19.74 -41.81
C GLU A 572 -3.00 -21.16 -41.36
N LEU A 573 -3.94 -21.85 -42.01
CA LEU A 573 -4.32 -23.23 -41.70
C LEU A 573 -3.39 -24.22 -42.37
N ASP A 574 -3.32 -25.47 -41.89
CA ASP A 574 -2.50 -26.54 -42.45
C ASP A 574 -2.82 -26.87 -43.94
N ASP A 575 -4.02 -26.53 -44.39
CA ASP A 575 -4.46 -26.69 -45.77
C ASP A 575 -4.04 -25.53 -46.71
N GLY A 576 -3.29 -24.53 -46.16
CA GLY A 576 -2.81 -23.36 -46.89
C GLY A 576 -3.81 -22.22 -46.96
N ARG A 577 -5.01 -22.34 -46.39
CA ARG A 577 -5.96 -21.22 -46.32
C ARG A 577 -5.46 -20.15 -45.36
N ARG A 578 -5.47 -18.91 -45.83
CA ARG A 578 -5.12 -17.74 -45.02
C ARG A 578 -6.38 -16.94 -44.73
N LEU A 579 -6.77 -16.89 -43.48
CA LEU A 579 -8.03 -16.30 -43.02
C LEU A 579 -7.76 -15.11 -42.11
N GLU A 580 -8.47 -14.03 -42.32
CA GLU A 580 -8.42 -12.84 -41.46
C GLU A 580 -9.38 -13.01 -40.31
N ILE A 581 -8.89 -12.89 -39.09
CA ILE A 581 -9.68 -12.89 -37.85
C ILE A 581 -9.98 -11.44 -37.50
N VAL A 582 -11.25 -11.11 -37.43
CA VAL A 582 -11.74 -9.75 -37.19
C VAL A 582 -12.17 -9.54 -35.75
N ASN A 583 -12.46 -10.62 -35.03
CA ASN A 583 -12.78 -10.59 -33.59
C ASN A 583 -12.58 -11.96 -32.96
N VAL A 584 -12.37 -11.98 -31.62
CA VAL A 584 -12.24 -13.20 -30.85
C VAL A 584 -13.08 -13.08 -29.58
N GLN A 585 -13.88 -14.11 -29.26
CA GLN A 585 -14.77 -14.13 -28.09
C GLN A 585 -14.61 -15.42 -27.31
N LYS A 586 -14.88 -15.38 -26.00
CA LYS A 586 -14.85 -16.57 -25.12
C LYS A 586 -16.25 -16.92 -24.66
N VAL A 587 -16.70 -18.15 -24.99
CA VAL A 587 -18.00 -18.68 -24.59
C VAL A 587 -17.81 -20.04 -23.91
N ALA A 588 -18.28 -20.22 -22.71
CA ALA A 588 -18.19 -21.47 -21.94
C ALA A 588 -16.78 -22.10 -21.89
N GLY A 589 -15.73 -21.27 -21.83
CA GLY A 589 -14.33 -21.75 -21.81
C GLY A 589 -13.69 -21.95 -23.19
N VAL A 590 -14.45 -21.94 -24.27
CA VAL A 590 -13.99 -22.06 -25.65
C VAL A 590 -13.77 -20.68 -26.25
N ILE A 591 -12.67 -20.49 -27.00
CA ILE A 591 -12.35 -19.24 -27.69
C ILE A 591 -12.75 -19.36 -29.15
N LEU A 592 -13.64 -18.47 -29.58
CA LEU A 592 -14.24 -18.38 -30.90
C LEU A 592 -13.51 -17.32 -31.71
N HIS A 593 -12.97 -17.69 -32.90
CA HIS A 593 -12.29 -16.78 -33.80
C HIS A 593 -13.20 -16.48 -34.98
N PHE A 594 -13.66 -15.24 -35.10
CA PHE A 594 -14.56 -14.79 -36.14
C PHE A 594 -13.77 -14.39 -37.40
N VAL A 595 -14.05 -15.04 -38.50
CA VAL A 595 -13.42 -14.77 -39.81
C VAL A 595 -14.13 -13.60 -40.50
N GLY A 596 -13.35 -12.65 -41.02
CA GLY A 596 -13.83 -11.47 -41.77
C GLY A 596 -14.29 -11.76 -43.18
#